data_f52a5420b4ab874c15cbb8ff726637d1
#
_entry.id   f52a5420b4ab874c15cbb8ff726637d1
#
_cell.length_a   1.000
_cell.length_b   1.000
_cell.length_c   1.000
_cell.angle_alpha   90.00
_cell.angle_beta   90.00
_cell.angle_gamma   90.00
#
_symmetry.space_group_name_H-M   'P 1'
#
loop_
_entity.id
_entity.type
_entity.pdbx_description
1 polymer ?
#
loop_
_entity_poly.entity_id
_entity_poly.type
_entity_poly.pdbx_seq_one_letter_code
_entity_poly.pdbx_strand_id
1 'polypeptide(L)'
;MIKFLANPRIFVFTIIWMMVLVFVGTIAQRDIGLYLAQQKYFSSLLLWLEIGDFKILPLPGGLLTMSILFVNLLAFFFKPNIWAKNKLGVLIIHGGALVLLLGGGITAVFSNEGRMVVKEGQSSNYIENWYEREFSISIDYGEETDSLEIINFSEELLQKNEELSHHKLPFKIKIIDYFVNSEYGEISSPQVINSKKEFTRVSDLKKLPNEIEYEQNASGIKYQIISDQLDITGIYMSHILEREEIKTILTIDEYTYVISLRLKRTYLPFAIQLKQFKHVQHHDTTKPKSFSSEVNLNKENVSTRFLIEMNAPLRYDGYTFYQASYSGKQTSVLAVVKNYGALFPYIASIIMCIGVLIQMIFRLPKLMKRKNG
;
A
#
# COMPACT_ATOMS: atom_id res chain seq x y z
N MET A 1 23.33 -27.45 -14.94
CA MET A 1 22.52 -26.30 -14.45
C MET A 1 21.44 -26.79 -13.48
N ILE A 2 20.48 -27.65 -13.86
CA ILE A 2 19.37 -28.09 -12.97
C ILE A 2 19.86 -28.75 -11.67
N LYS A 3 20.90 -29.59 -11.71
CA LYS A 3 21.47 -30.22 -10.51
C LYS A 3 22.02 -29.20 -9.50
N PHE A 4 22.56 -28.09 -9.98
CA PHE A 4 23.03 -27.00 -9.14
C PHE A 4 21.85 -26.25 -8.53
N LEU A 5 20.88 -25.78 -9.35
CA LEU A 5 19.70 -25.05 -8.89
C LEU A 5 18.86 -25.84 -7.88
N ALA A 6 18.72 -27.13 -8.05
CA ALA A 6 17.98 -28.02 -7.16
C ALA A 6 18.81 -28.54 -5.95
N ASN A 7 19.95 -27.90 -5.63
CA ASN A 7 20.79 -28.33 -4.51
C ASN A 7 20.13 -27.96 -3.17
N PRO A 8 19.94 -28.92 -2.24
CA PRO A 8 19.37 -28.64 -0.91
C PRO A 8 20.17 -27.64 -0.07
N ARG A 9 21.47 -27.48 -0.34
CA ARG A 9 22.30 -26.49 0.36
C ARG A 9 21.84 -25.06 0.07
N ILE A 10 21.41 -24.77 -1.18
CA ILE A 10 20.86 -23.45 -1.56
C ILE A 10 19.64 -23.18 -0.69
N PHE A 11 18.71 -24.14 -0.57
CA PHE A 11 17.53 -24.03 0.28
C PHE A 11 17.91 -23.67 1.73
N VAL A 12 18.82 -24.41 2.33
CA VAL A 12 19.23 -24.22 3.72
C VAL A 12 19.85 -22.82 3.93
N PHE A 13 20.78 -22.42 3.07
CA PHE A 13 21.38 -21.08 3.15
C PHE A 13 20.36 -19.96 2.94
N THR A 14 19.43 -20.14 2.01
CA THR A 14 18.39 -19.17 1.74
C THR A 14 17.45 -19.00 2.94
N ILE A 15 17.08 -20.09 3.61
CA ILE A 15 16.23 -20.04 4.81
C ILE A 15 16.97 -19.36 5.97
N ILE A 16 18.24 -19.72 6.21
CA ILE A 16 19.05 -19.09 7.25
C ILE A 16 19.16 -17.57 6.98
N TRP A 17 19.42 -17.19 5.74
CA TRP A 17 19.49 -15.80 5.36
C TRP A 17 18.15 -15.06 5.55
N MET A 18 17.03 -15.71 5.20
CA MET A 18 15.70 -15.16 5.46
C MET A 18 15.45 -14.94 6.96
N MET A 19 15.89 -15.87 7.82
CA MET A 19 15.80 -15.70 9.28
C MET A 19 16.60 -14.47 9.75
N VAL A 20 17.80 -14.24 9.19
CA VAL A 20 18.62 -13.07 9.48
C VAL A 20 17.88 -11.78 9.03
N LEU A 21 17.31 -11.76 7.81
CA LEU A 21 16.54 -10.63 7.31
C LEU A 21 15.33 -10.33 8.20
N VAL A 22 14.59 -11.35 8.62
CA VAL A 22 13.43 -11.18 9.54
C VAL A 22 13.89 -10.59 10.86
N PHE A 23 14.96 -11.12 11.43
CA PHE A 23 15.49 -10.64 12.73
C PHE A 23 15.96 -9.18 12.64
N VAL A 24 16.82 -8.87 11.65
CA VAL A 24 17.34 -7.51 11.47
C VAL A 24 16.23 -6.53 11.10
N GLY A 25 15.32 -6.94 10.18
CA GLY A 25 14.17 -6.12 9.78
C GLY A 25 13.23 -5.82 10.96
N THR A 26 13.01 -6.79 11.86
CA THR A 26 12.19 -6.57 13.06
C THR A 26 12.83 -5.58 14.03
N ILE A 27 14.16 -5.65 14.21
CA ILE A 27 14.86 -4.66 15.03
C ILE A 27 14.79 -3.28 14.40
N ALA A 28 15.00 -3.20 13.08
CA ALA A 28 15.00 -1.93 12.35
C ALA A 28 13.62 -1.22 12.40
N GLN A 29 12.51 -1.94 12.57
CA GLN A 29 11.18 -1.34 12.70
C GLN A 29 11.10 -0.33 13.86
N ARG A 30 11.86 -0.54 14.92
CA ARG A 30 11.92 0.37 16.06
C ARG A 30 12.43 1.76 15.67
N ASP A 31 13.38 1.82 14.72
CA ASP A 31 14.10 3.06 14.40
C ASP A 31 13.57 3.75 13.15
N ILE A 32 13.14 2.96 12.15
CA ILE A 32 12.66 3.47 10.85
C ILE A 32 11.17 3.18 10.58
N GLY A 33 10.48 2.55 11.53
CA GLY A 33 9.07 2.18 11.38
C GLY A 33 8.82 0.94 10.52
N LEU A 34 7.58 0.44 10.59
CA LEU A 34 7.18 -0.80 9.92
C LEU A 34 7.30 -0.69 8.40
N TYR A 35 6.76 0.37 7.81
CA TYR A 35 6.69 0.53 6.36
C TYR A 35 8.08 0.59 5.71
N LEU A 36 8.95 1.46 6.21
CA LEU A 36 10.31 1.61 5.64
C LEU A 36 11.17 0.37 5.88
N ALA A 37 11.02 -0.30 7.04
CA ALA A 37 11.70 -1.56 7.29
C ALA A 37 11.23 -2.65 6.32
N GLN A 38 9.92 -2.74 6.04
CA GLN A 38 9.35 -3.68 5.08
C GLN A 38 9.88 -3.41 3.67
N GLN A 39 9.92 -2.15 3.23
CA GLN A 39 10.46 -1.77 1.93
C GLN A 39 11.96 -2.09 1.83
N LYS A 40 12.75 -1.73 2.83
CA LYS A 40 14.21 -1.91 2.83
C LYS A 40 14.61 -3.38 2.87
N TYR A 41 14.04 -4.19 3.76
CA TYR A 41 14.51 -5.56 4.02
C TYR A 41 13.75 -6.63 3.23
N PHE A 42 12.44 -6.45 3.00
CA PHE A 42 11.60 -7.51 2.42
C PHE A 42 11.18 -7.25 0.98
N SER A 43 10.87 -6.02 0.59
CA SER A 43 10.44 -5.66 -0.76
C SER A 43 11.60 -5.34 -1.70
N SER A 44 12.84 -5.23 -1.20
CA SER A 44 14.02 -4.92 -2.01
C SER A 44 14.62 -6.17 -2.68
N LEU A 45 15.20 -5.98 -3.86
CA LEU A 45 16.06 -6.97 -4.51
C LEU A 45 17.43 -7.04 -3.84
N LEU A 46 18.02 -5.88 -3.58
CA LEU A 46 19.34 -5.73 -2.97
C LEU A 46 19.27 -4.84 -1.75
N LEU A 47 19.88 -5.29 -0.68
CA LEU A 47 20.10 -4.55 0.55
C LEU A 47 21.57 -4.14 0.61
N TRP A 48 21.84 -2.84 0.77
CA TRP A 48 23.20 -2.36 0.92
C TRP A 48 23.62 -2.38 2.40
N LEU A 49 24.75 -3.04 2.66
CA LEU A 49 25.44 -2.88 3.94
C LEU A 49 26.13 -1.52 3.93
N GLU A 50 25.68 -0.64 4.80
CA GLU A 50 26.18 0.75 4.93
C GLU A 50 26.99 0.88 6.21
N ILE A 51 28.18 1.51 6.12
CA ILE A 51 28.97 1.93 7.28
C ILE A 51 29.24 3.43 7.12
N GLY A 52 28.57 4.24 7.94
CA GLY A 52 28.48 5.68 7.71
C GLY A 52 27.78 5.97 6.38
N ASP A 53 28.37 6.83 5.56
CA ASP A 53 27.82 7.22 4.25
C ASP A 53 28.23 6.29 3.10
N PHE A 54 29.00 5.24 3.37
CA PHE A 54 29.54 4.35 2.35
C PHE A 54 28.71 3.07 2.20
N LYS A 55 28.26 2.79 0.98
CA LYS A 55 27.66 1.52 0.57
C LYS A 55 28.75 0.52 0.26
N ILE A 56 28.96 -0.49 1.15
CA ILE A 56 30.11 -1.40 1.08
C ILE A 56 29.77 -2.66 0.28
N LEU A 57 28.68 -3.33 0.60
CA LEU A 57 28.38 -4.65 0.05
C LEU A 57 26.88 -4.78 -0.26
N PRO A 58 26.53 -5.17 -1.50
CA PRO A 58 25.15 -5.55 -1.81
C PRO A 58 24.86 -6.94 -1.26
N LEU A 59 23.80 -7.06 -0.45
CA LEU A 59 23.28 -8.30 0.09
C LEU A 59 21.93 -8.61 -0.54
N PRO A 60 21.53 -9.89 -0.66
CA PRO A 60 20.21 -10.24 -1.17
C PRO A 60 19.11 -9.68 -0.24
N GLY A 61 18.22 -8.86 -0.77
CA GLY A 61 16.99 -8.47 -0.08
C GLY A 61 15.95 -9.59 -0.07
N GLY A 62 14.82 -9.37 0.59
CA GLY A 62 13.77 -10.37 0.75
C GLY A 62 13.20 -10.87 -0.57
N LEU A 63 12.93 -9.95 -1.50
CA LEU A 63 12.37 -10.32 -2.82
C LEU A 63 13.34 -11.22 -3.62
N LEU A 64 14.63 -10.89 -3.67
CA LEU A 64 15.63 -11.73 -4.33
C LEU A 64 15.77 -13.08 -3.63
N THR A 65 15.79 -13.08 -2.30
CA THR A 65 15.90 -14.32 -1.49
C THR A 65 14.72 -15.25 -1.75
N MET A 66 13.49 -14.73 -1.75
CA MET A 66 12.28 -15.50 -2.06
C MET A 66 12.28 -16.01 -3.50
N SER A 67 12.78 -15.23 -4.46
CA SER A 67 12.93 -15.62 -5.86
C SER A 67 13.92 -16.77 -6.01
N ILE A 68 15.06 -16.72 -5.31
CA ILE A 68 16.05 -17.82 -5.30
C ILE A 68 15.41 -19.09 -4.71
N LEU A 69 14.67 -18.97 -3.61
CA LEU A 69 13.97 -20.07 -2.98
C LEU A 69 12.93 -20.69 -3.92
N PHE A 70 12.15 -19.88 -4.62
CA PHE A 70 11.17 -20.32 -5.59
C PHE A 70 11.81 -21.09 -6.75
N VAL A 71 12.88 -20.56 -7.34
CA VAL A 71 13.62 -21.21 -8.43
C VAL A 71 14.26 -22.53 -7.96
N ASN A 72 14.83 -22.56 -6.75
CA ASN A 72 15.40 -23.76 -6.16
C ASN A 72 14.33 -24.86 -5.97
N LEU A 73 13.17 -24.47 -5.45
CA LEU A 73 12.05 -25.37 -5.23
C LEU A 73 11.44 -25.86 -6.55
N LEU A 74 11.30 -24.98 -7.53
CA LEU A 74 10.84 -25.35 -8.88
C LEU A 74 11.82 -26.35 -9.54
N ALA A 75 13.12 -26.09 -9.44
CA ALA A 75 14.16 -26.97 -9.97
C ALA A 75 14.16 -28.38 -9.35
N PHE A 76 13.61 -28.52 -8.12
CA PHE A 76 13.46 -29.82 -7.46
C PHE A 76 12.59 -30.79 -8.27
N PHE A 77 11.54 -30.31 -8.95
CA PHE A 77 10.61 -31.12 -9.76
C PHE A 77 11.25 -31.69 -11.02
N PHE A 78 12.39 -31.17 -11.44
CA PHE A 78 13.17 -31.67 -12.60
C PHE A 78 14.26 -32.66 -12.20
N LYS A 79 14.34 -33.06 -10.93
CA LYS A 79 15.29 -34.08 -10.50
C LYS A 79 14.89 -35.47 -11.02
N PRO A 80 15.85 -36.29 -11.49
CA PRO A 80 15.57 -37.68 -11.84
C PRO A 80 15.04 -38.43 -10.60
N ASN A 81 14.15 -39.38 -10.82
CA ASN A 81 13.56 -40.25 -9.81
C ASN A 81 12.72 -39.55 -8.70
N ILE A 82 12.36 -38.30 -8.85
CA ILE A 82 11.48 -37.62 -7.88
C ILE A 82 10.03 -38.10 -8.00
N TRP A 83 9.63 -38.52 -9.20
CA TRP A 83 8.29 -39.01 -9.55
C TRP A 83 8.04 -40.47 -9.15
N ALA A 84 8.97 -41.10 -8.43
CA ALA A 84 8.80 -42.47 -7.94
C ALA A 84 7.64 -42.53 -6.93
N LYS A 85 6.83 -43.62 -7.00
CA LYS A 85 5.62 -43.78 -6.16
C LYS A 85 5.86 -43.57 -4.67
N ASN A 86 7.02 -44.04 -4.16
CA ASN A 86 7.40 -43.90 -2.75
C ASN A 86 7.79 -42.47 -2.33
N LYS A 87 7.89 -41.52 -3.27
CA LYS A 87 8.20 -40.10 -3.04
C LYS A 87 7.02 -39.19 -3.33
N LEU A 88 5.85 -39.73 -3.70
CA LEU A 88 4.67 -38.91 -4.04
C LEU A 88 4.29 -37.93 -2.92
N GLY A 89 4.34 -38.37 -1.66
CA GLY A 89 4.04 -37.48 -0.55
C GLY A 89 5.01 -36.29 -0.47
N VAL A 90 6.32 -36.53 -0.67
CA VAL A 90 7.32 -35.46 -0.71
C VAL A 90 7.08 -34.53 -1.89
N LEU A 91 6.74 -35.07 -3.06
CA LEU A 91 6.43 -34.27 -4.26
C LEU A 91 5.24 -33.33 -4.02
N ILE A 92 4.18 -33.86 -3.41
CA ILE A 92 2.96 -33.08 -3.11
C ILE A 92 3.26 -31.98 -2.09
N ILE A 93 4.04 -32.27 -1.01
CA ILE A 93 4.46 -31.26 -0.02
C ILE A 93 5.22 -30.11 -0.69
N HIS A 94 6.19 -30.44 -1.55
CA HIS A 94 6.97 -29.42 -2.26
C HIS A 94 6.10 -28.64 -3.28
N GLY A 95 5.12 -29.31 -3.90
CA GLY A 95 4.11 -28.66 -4.75
C GLY A 95 3.27 -27.64 -3.97
N GLY A 96 2.80 -28.02 -2.77
CA GLY A 96 2.10 -27.11 -1.88
C GLY A 96 2.96 -25.90 -1.46
N ALA A 97 4.23 -26.14 -1.12
CA ALA A 97 5.16 -25.06 -0.80
C ALA A 97 5.41 -24.12 -2.00
N LEU A 98 5.48 -24.65 -3.23
CA LEU A 98 5.59 -23.84 -4.45
C LEU A 98 4.35 -22.97 -4.66
N VAL A 99 3.16 -23.55 -4.46
CA VAL A 99 1.89 -22.79 -4.53
C VAL A 99 1.83 -21.70 -3.48
N LEU A 100 2.33 -21.96 -2.26
CA LEU A 100 2.41 -20.94 -1.19
C LEU A 100 3.32 -19.77 -1.57
N LEU A 101 4.51 -20.05 -2.08
CA LEU A 101 5.46 -19.04 -2.55
C LEU A 101 4.91 -18.22 -3.73
N LEU A 102 4.24 -18.90 -4.68
CA LEU A 102 3.58 -18.24 -5.81
C LEU A 102 2.49 -17.27 -5.31
N GLY A 103 1.64 -17.75 -4.39
CA GLY A 103 0.59 -16.91 -3.78
C GLY A 103 1.16 -15.71 -3.05
N GLY A 104 2.25 -15.87 -2.31
CA GLY A 104 2.98 -14.78 -1.66
C GLY A 104 3.51 -13.75 -2.68
N GLY A 105 4.08 -14.22 -3.79
CA GLY A 105 4.53 -13.35 -4.87
C GLY A 105 3.38 -12.57 -5.54
N ILE A 106 2.25 -13.25 -5.79
CA ILE A 106 1.04 -12.60 -6.34
C ILE A 106 0.51 -11.52 -5.37
N THR A 107 0.45 -11.83 -4.07
CA THR A 107 0.07 -10.86 -3.05
C THR A 107 1.01 -9.66 -3.06
N ALA A 108 2.32 -9.87 -3.06
CA ALA A 108 3.30 -8.80 -3.00
C ALA A 108 3.24 -7.83 -4.20
N VAL A 109 2.85 -8.32 -5.39
CA VAL A 109 2.84 -7.53 -6.62
C VAL A 109 1.46 -6.93 -6.91
N PHE A 110 0.38 -7.66 -6.63
CA PHE A 110 -0.97 -7.31 -7.09
C PHE A 110 -1.95 -6.94 -5.96
N SER A 111 -1.55 -7.05 -4.69
CA SER A 111 -2.39 -6.61 -3.59
C SER A 111 -2.51 -5.09 -3.58
N ASN A 112 -3.73 -4.60 -3.37
CA ASN A 112 -4.01 -3.19 -3.17
C ASN A 112 -4.64 -3.03 -1.78
N GLU A 113 -3.99 -2.25 -0.94
CA GLU A 113 -4.40 -2.03 0.44
C GLU A 113 -4.49 -0.53 0.71
N GLY A 114 -5.51 -0.15 1.45
CA GLY A 114 -5.71 1.25 1.79
C GLY A 114 -6.83 1.43 2.78
N ARG A 115 -7.26 2.67 2.90
CA ARG A 115 -8.38 3.05 3.76
C ARG A 115 -9.48 3.74 2.98
N MET A 116 -10.71 3.60 3.44
CA MET A 116 -11.84 4.39 2.99
C MET A 116 -12.42 5.13 4.20
N VAL A 117 -12.41 6.44 4.16
CA VAL A 117 -12.95 7.30 5.20
C VAL A 117 -14.32 7.78 4.75
N VAL A 118 -15.37 7.47 5.51
CA VAL A 118 -16.74 7.86 5.15
C VAL A 118 -17.44 8.45 6.37
N LYS A 119 -18.00 9.66 6.21
CA LYS A 119 -18.83 10.29 7.23
C LYS A 119 -20.30 9.90 7.05
N GLU A 120 -21.06 9.87 8.15
CA GLU A 120 -22.50 9.59 8.09
C GLU A 120 -23.21 10.52 7.09
N GLY A 121 -24.05 9.93 6.26
CA GLY A 121 -24.76 10.58 5.17
C GLY A 121 -23.95 10.76 3.88
N GLN A 122 -22.62 10.65 3.95
CA GLN A 122 -21.74 10.79 2.79
C GLN A 122 -21.47 9.46 2.10
N SER A 123 -20.96 9.55 0.87
CA SER A 123 -20.60 8.43 0.02
C SER A 123 -19.15 8.56 -0.45
N SER A 124 -18.45 7.45 -0.57
CA SER A 124 -17.10 7.40 -1.14
C SER A 124 -17.01 6.26 -2.17
N ASN A 125 -16.32 6.53 -3.27
CA ASN A 125 -16.04 5.57 -4.35
C ASN A 125 -14.54 5.39 -4.58
N TYR A 126 -13.69 5.73 -3.60
CA TYR A 126 -12.25 5.56 -3.71
C TYR A 126 -11.66 5.03 -2.41
N ILE A 127 -10.49 4.44 -2.55
CA ILE A 127 -9.61 3.97 -1.48
C ILE A 127 -8.37 4.83 -1.49
N GLU A 128 -7.93 5.33 -0.35
CA GLU A 128 -6.66 6.02 -0.16
C GLU A 128 -5.58 5.04 0.26
N ASN A 129 -4.45 5.04 -0.44
CA ASN A 129 -3.27 4.28 -0.03
C ASN A 129 -2.76 4.78 1.34
N TRP A 130 -2.21 3.89 2.16
CA TRP A 130 -1.71 4.28 3.48
C TRP A 130 -0.43 5.11 3.42
N TYR A 131 0.39 4.89 2.38
CA TYR A 131 1.79 5.33 2.35
C TYR A 131 2.14 6.19 1.15
N GLU A 132 1.53 5.93 0.00
CA GLU A 132 1.84 6.62 -1.25
C GLU A 132 1.06 7.93 -1.38
N ARG A 133 1.73 8.95 -1.89
CA ARG A 133 1.14 10.26 -2.20
C ARG A 133 1.06 10.44 -3.71
N GLU A 134 0.18 11.31 -4.12
CA GLU A 134 0.05 11.77 -5.49
C GLU A 134 -0.22 13.28 -5.53
N PHE A 135 0.33 13.93 -6.53
CA PHE A 135 0.00 15.31 -6.85
C PHE A 135 -1.10 15.29 -7.91
N SER A 136 -2.27 15.76 -7.53
CA SER A 136 -3.50 15.60 -8.32
C SER A 136 -4.01 16.93 -8.81
N ILE A 137 -4.41 16.96 -10.08
CA ILE A 137 -5.08 18.09 -10.71
C ILE A 137 -6.43 17.57 -11.21
N SER A 138 -7.50 18.08 -10.62
CA SER A 138 -8.86 17.80 -11.08
C SER A 138 -9.34 18.95 -11.95
N ILE A 139 -9.89 18.65 -13.11
CA ILE A 139 -10.42 19.61 -14.08
C ILE A 139 -11.93 19.48 -14.07
N ASP A 140 -12.59 20.60 -13.77
CA ASP A 140 -14.04 20.74 -13.85
C ASP A 140 -14.35 21.58 -15.11
N TYR A 141 -15.04 20.96 -16.05
CA TYR A 141 -15.44 21.59 -17.32
C TYR A 141 -16.76 22.34 -17.25
N GLY A 142 -17.30 22.56 -16.04
CA GLY A 142 -18.58 23.24 -15.83
C GLY A 142 -19.79 22.43 -16.29
N GLU A 143 -20.81 23.14 -16.81
CA GLU A 143 -22.10 22.53 -17.15
C GLU A 143 -22.05 21.54 -18.35
N GLU A 144 -20.94 21.50 -19.10
CA GLU A 144 -20.83 20.65 -20.29
C GLU A 144 -20.67 19.16 -19.97
N THR A 145 -20.14 18.82 -18.80
CA THR A 145 -19.93 17.40 -18.41
C THR A 145 -20.04 17.21 -16.90
N ASP A 146 -20.88 16.26 -16.48
CA ASP A 146 -20.98 15.80 -15.07
C ASP A 146 -19.73 15.04 -14.57
N SER A 147 -18.66 14.98 -15.38
CA SER A 147 -17.46 14.19 -15.08
C SER A 147 -16.26 15.08 -14.81
N LEU A 148 -15.66 14.89 -13.63
CA LEU A 148 -14.35 15.46 -13.29
C LEU A 148 -13.26 14.67 -13.99
N GLU A 149 -12.39 15.32 -14.74
CA GLU A 149 -11.18 14.70 -15.24
C GLU A 149 -10.05 14.87 -14.22
N ILE A 150 -9.29 13.80 -13.97
CA ILE A 150 -8.25 13.80 -12.95
C ILE A 150 -6.92 13.41 -13.58
N ILE A 151 -5.91 14.25 -13.43
CA ILE A 151 -4.53 14.03 -13.83
C ILE A 151 -3.72 13.86 -12.56
N ASN A 152 -3.04 12.70 -12.43
CA ASN A 152 -2.24 12.37 -11.25
C ASN A 152 -0.77 12.22 -11.63
N PHE A 153 0.11 12.81 -10.82
CA PHE A 153 1.55 12.62 -10.89
C PHE A 153 1.98 11.85 -9.63
N SER A 154 2.75 10.78 -9.83
CA SER A 154 3.25 9.95 -8.72
C SER A 154 4.27 10.71 -7.87
N GLU A 155 4.39 10.33 -6.60
CA GLU A 155 5.33 10.91 -5.63
C GLU A 155 6.79 10.94 -6.14
N GLU A 156 7.17 9.94 -6.94
CA GLU A 156 8.51 9.82 -7.51
C GLU A 156 8.89 10.98 -8.45
N LEU A 157 7.88 11.61 -9.08
CA LEU A 157 8.05 12.76 -9.98
C LEU A 157 8.12 14.09 -9.22
N LEU A 158 7.87 14.10 -7.90
CA LEU A 158 7.86 15.32 -7.09
C LEU A 158 9.26 15.71 -6.62
N GLN A 159 10.26 15.56 -7.47
CA GLN A 159 11.62 15.92 -7.15
C GLN A 159 11.88 17.41 -7.42
N LYS A 160 12.79 17.99 -6.65
CA LYS A 160 13.19 19.40 -6.78
C LYS A 160 13.66 19.73 -8.20
N ASN A 161 13.11 20.80 -8.77
CA ASN A 161 13.31 21.31 -10.12
C ASN A 161 12.74 20.47 -11.27
N GLU A 162 11.98 19.39 -10.98
CA GLU A 162 11.24 18.68 -12.03
C GLU A 162 10.09 19.54 -12.56
N GLU A 163 9.83 19.41 -13.87
CA GLU A 163 8.72 20.07 -14.55
C GLU A 163 7.64 19.05 -14.89
N LEU A 164 6.45 19.25 -14.34
CA LEU A 164 5.27 18.46 -14.63
C LEU A 164 4.46 19.15 -15.73
N SER A 165 4.15 18.43 -16.77
CA SER A 165 3.31 18.92 -17.87
C SER A 165 2.39 17.81 -18.36
N HIS A 166 1.22 18.19 -18.83
CA HIS A 166 0.28 17.28 -19.48
C HIS A 166 -0.44 18.03 -20.60
N HIS A 167 -0.77 17.33 -21.70
CA HIS A 167 -1.35 17.96 -22.91
C HIS A 167 -2.71 18.63 -22.68
N LYS A 168 -3.42 18.30 -21.59
CA LYS A 168 -4.71 18.89 -21.21
C LYS A 168 -4.57 20.06 -20.23
N LEU A 169 -3.36 20.37 -19.77
CA LEU A 169 -3.12 21.50 -18.87
C LEU A 169 -2.63 22.69 -19.67
N PRO A 170 -3.26 23.89 -19.53
CA PRO A 170 -2.82 25.12 -20.17
C PRO A 170 -1.61 25.78 -19.48
N PHE A 171 -1.00 25.08 -18.50
CA PHE A 171 0.15 25.52 -17.72
C PHE A 171 1.10 24.36 -17.44
N LYS A 172 2.33 24.71 -17.08
CA LYS A 172 3.33 23.78 -16.54
C LYS A 172 3.52 24.02 -15.06
N ILE A 173 3.92 22.99 -14.35
CA ILE A 173 4.21 23.06 -12.91
C ILE A 173 5.66 22.69 -12.69
N LYS A 174 6.42 23.60 -12.10
CA LYS A 174 7.81 23.33 -11.66
C LYS A 174 7.83 23.11 -10.16
N ILE A 175 8.36 21.96 -9.74
CA ILE A 175 8.49 21.63 -8.34
C ILE A 175 9.65 22.42 -7.74
N ILE A 176 9.39 23.20 -6.70
CA ILE A 176 10.40 23.95 -5.97
C ILE A 176 10.96 23.11 -4.84
N ASP A 177 10.10 22.59 -3.96
CA ASP A 177 10.46 21.70 -2.86
C ASP A 177 9.31 20.72 -2.57
N TYR A 178 9.67 19.49 -2.21
CA TYR A 178 8.76 18.48 -1.70
C TYR A 178 9.33 17.88 -0.41
N PHE A 179 8.49 17.79 0.61
CA PHE A 179 8.86 17.22 1.91
C PHE A 179 7.85 16.14 2.30
N VAL A 180 8.37 14.96 2.66
CA VAL A 180 7.56 13.85 3.16
C VAL A 180 6.87 14.23 4.46
N ASN A 181 7.57 14.98 5.34
CA ASN A 181 7.01 15.56 6.56
C ASN A 181 7.35 17.04 6.66
N SER A 182 6.36 17.87 6.89
CA SER A 182 6.52 19.33 6.93
C SER A 182 5.44 19.98 7.77
N GLU A 183 5.66 21.23 8.12
CA GLU A 183 4.70 22.13 8.73
C GLU A 183 4.68 23.48 8.01
N TYR A 184 3.61 24.23 8.17
CA TYR A 184 3.58 25.63 7.77
C TYR A 184 4.40 26.46 8.76
N GLY A 185 5.41 27.16 8.24
CA GLY A 185 6.22 28.10 8.99
C GLY A 185 5.91 29.56 8.63
N GLU A 186 6.22 30.50 9.52
CA GLU A 186 6.18 31.92 9.19
C GLU A 186 7.32 32.28 8.22
N ILE A 187 7.05 33.09 7.20
CA ILE A 187 8.07 33.54 6.25
C ILE A 187 8.93 34.61 6.89
N SER A 188 10.25 34.38 6.86
CA SER A 188 11.24 35.34 7.30
C SER A 188 11.51 36.49 6.31
N SER A 189 10.98 36.41 5.08
CA SER A 189 11.07 37.46 4.06
C SER A 189 9.93 37.38 3.05
N PRO A 190 9.32 38.53 2.67
CA PRO A 190 8.20 38.55 1.75
C PRO A 190 8.66 38.24 0.32
N GLN A 191 8.50 37.02 -0.11
CA GLN A 191 8.48 36.68 -1.53
C GLN A 191 7.04 36.85 -2.02
N VAL A 192 6.87 37.58 -3.11
CA VAL A 192 5.57 37.94 -3.70
C VAL A 192 4.87 36.62 -4.12
N ILE A 193 3.88 36.22 -3.32
CA ILE A 193 2.94 35.16 -3.69
C ILE A 193 1.72 35.87 -4.29
N ASN A 194 1.64 35.90 -5.62
CA ASN A 194 0.47 36.38 -6.33
C ASN A 194 -0.63 35.30 -6.28
N SER A 195 -1.42 35.26 -5.23
CA SER A 195 -2.71 34.58 -5.23
C SER A 195 -3.80 35.58 -4.89
N LYS A 196 -4.68 35.82 -5.83
CA LYS A 196 -5.81 36.76 -5.68
C LYS A 196 -6.93 36.25 -4.77
N LYS A 197 -6.84 35.08 -4.11
CA LYS A 197 -7.91 34.57 -3.23
C LYS A 197 -7.38 33.86 -2.00
N GLU A 198 -7.72 34.42 -0.86
CA GLU A 198 -7.97 33.92 0.50
C GLU A 198 -6.86 33.21 1.31
N PHE A 199 -5.79 32.71 0.78
CA PHE A 199 -4.68 32.15 1.57
C PHE A 199 -3.36 32.92 1.44
N THR A 200 -3.42 34.23 1.35
CA THR A 200 -2.29 35.18 1.48
C THR A 200 -1.89 35.39 2.93
N ARG A 201 -1.69 34.33 3.70
CA ARG A 201 -0.81 34.39 4.86
C ARG A 201 0.49 33.74 4.45
N VAL A 202 1.43 34.60 4.28
CA VAL A 202 2.87 34.52 4.21
C VAL A 202 3.40 33.33 5.05
N SER A 203 3.19 32.12 4.56
CA SER A 203 3.68 30.90 5.19
C SER A 203 4.63 30.20 4.21
N ASP A 204 5.66 29.60 4.71
CA ASP A 204 6.54 28.72 3.92
C ASP A 204 6.46 27.30 4.48
N LEU A 205 6.88 26.32 3.69
CA LEU A 205 6.95 24.95 4.15
C LEU A 205 8.29 24.72 4.87
N LYS A 206 8.21 24.33 6.12
CA LYS A 206 9.37 23.93 6.91
C LYS A 206 9.45 22.41 6.98
N LYS A 207 10.57 21.86 6.54
CA LYS A 207 10.85 20.43 6.65
C LYS A 207 10.92 20.00 8.11
N LEU A 208 10.21 18.93 8.45
CA LEU A 208 10.30 18.24 9.73
C LEU A 208 11.03 16.91 9.57
N PRO A 209 11.58 16.34 10.67
CA PRO A 209 12.01 14.95 10.68
C PRO A 209 10.83 14.03 10.33
N ASN A 210 11.13 12.92 9.63
CA ASN A 210 10.09 11.95 9.36
C ASN A 210 9.64 11.26 10.65
N GLU A 211 8.33 11.03 10.75
CA GLU A 211 7.76 10.23 11.82
C GLU A 211 8.14 8.75 11.65
N ILE A 212 8.24 8.03 12.75
CA ILE A 212 8.51 6.58 12.74
C ILE A 212 7.36 5.86 12.04
N GLU A 213 6.13 6.20 12.40
CA GLU A 213 4.94 5.72 11.71
C GLU A 213 4.74 6.54 10.43
N TYR A 214 5.10 5.97 9.30
CA TYR A 214 5.19 6.68 8.02
C TYR A 214 3.87 7.35 7.61
N GLU A 215 2.73 6.78 7.96
CA GLU A 215 1.38 7.32 7.71
C GLU A 215 1.06 8.59 8.50
N GLN A 216 1.84 8.92 9.53
CA GLN A 216 1.67 10.14 10.32
C GLN A 216 2.37 11.35 9.70
N ASN A 217 3.21 11.14 8.69
CA ASN A 217 3.89 12.23 8.01
C ASN A 217 2.90 13.14 7.28
N ALA A 218 2.98 14.43 7.56
CA ALA A 218 2.23 15.48 6.89
C ALA A 218 3.03 16.04 5.71
N SER A 219 2.78 15.51 4.52
CA SER A 219 3.55 15.89 3.33
C SER A 219 3.16 17.25 2.79
N GLY A 220 4.15 18.01 2.34
CA GLY A 220 3.94 19.33 1.74
C GLY A 220 4.76 19.52 0.47
N ILE A 221 4.21 20.29 -0.46
CA ILE A 221 4.82 20.61 -1.74
C ILE A 221 4.74 22.11 -2.02
N LYS A 222 5.83 22.68 -2.47
CA LYS A 222 5.94 24.05 -2.99
C LYS A 222 6.24 23.97 -4.48
N TYR A 223 5.45 24.63 -5.29
CA TYR A 223 5.55 24.55 -6.74
C TYR A 223 5.25 25.90 -7.39
N GLN A 224 5.81 26.08 -8.57
CA GLN A 224 5.56 27.24 -9.41
C GLN A 224 4.69 26.85 -10.59
N ILE A 225 3.63 27.60 -10.83
CA ILE A 225 2.83 27.52 -12.04
C ILE A 225 3.42 28.47 -13.08
N ILE A 226 3.68 27.95 -14.27
CA ILE A 226 4.22 28.68 -15.41
C ILE A 226 3.16 28.61 -16.53
N SER A 227 2.60 29.78 -16.87
CA SER A 227 1.57 29.92 -17.88
C SER A 227 1.79 31.21 -18.68
N ASP A 228 1.27 31.24 -19.91
CA ASP A 228 1.20 32.46 -20.70
C ASP A 228 0.23 33.50 -20.10
N GLN A 229 -0.70 33.06 -19.26
CA GLN A 229 -1.57 33.95 -18.49
C GLN A 229 -0.85 34.41 -17.21
N LEU A 230 -0.52 35.70 -17.17
CA LEU A 230 0.24 36.31 -16.06
C LEU A 230 -0.47 36.19 -14.71
N ASP A 231 -1.79 36.20 -14.71
CA ASP A 231 -2.61 36.21 -13.49
C ASP A 231 -2.53 34.93 -12.66
N ILE A 232 -2.16 33.80 -13.27
CA ILE A 232 -2.02 32.50 -12.59
C ILE A 232 -0.57 32.07 -12.40
N THR A 233 0.38 32.77 -13.03
CA THR A 233 1.80 32.48 -12.85
C THR A 233 2.23 32.91 -11.44
N GLY A 234 2.74 31.96 -10.65
CA GLY A 234 3.13 32.24 -9.27
C GLY A 234 3.63 31.03 -8.53
N ILE A 235 3.98 31.22 -7.26
CA ILE A 235 4.39 30.16 -6.35
C ILE A 235 3.21 29.78 -5.48
N TYR A 236 2.93 28.49 -5.41
CA TYR A 236 1.82 27.88 -4.69
C TYR A 236 2.32 26.79 -3.76
N MET A 237 1.48 26.41 -2.81
CA MET A 237 1.75 25.33 -1.88
C MET A 237 0.50 24.45 -1.71
N SER A 238 0.73 23.15 -1.55
CA SER A 238 -0.28 22.20 -1.14
C SER A 238 0.27 21.34 -0.01
N HIS A 239 -0.58 20.96 0.91
CA HIS A 239 -0.18 20.23 2.11
C HIS A 239 -1.28 19.25 2.53
N ILE A 240 -0.88 18.09 3.04
CA ILE A 240 -1.78 17.15 3.68
C ILE A 240 -1.77 17.47 5.17
N LEU A 241 -2.79 18.15 5.69
CA LEU A 241 -2.89 18.50 7.09
C LEU A 241 -3.83 17.51 7.78
N GLU A 242 -3.32 16.67 8.66
CA GLU A 242 -4.04 15.64 9.40
C GLU A 242 -5.04 14.83 8.55
N ARG A 243 -6.13 15.45 8.08
CA ARG A 243 -7.19 14.83 7.25
C ARG A 243 -7.77 15.78 6.23
N GLU A 244 -7.25 16.98 6.15
CA GLU A 244 -7.67 18.01 5.20
C GLU A 244 -6.58 18.25 4.18
N GLU A 245 -6.98 18.36 2.92
CA GLU A 245 -6.09 18.70 1.81
C GLU A 245 -6.16 20.20 1.59
N ILE A 246 -5.02 20.90 1.70
CA ILE A 246 -4.95 22.29 1.27
C ILE A 246 -4.80 22.30 -0.24
N LYS A 247 -5.80 22.86 -0.91
CA LYS A 247 -5.96 22.85 -2.36
C LYS A 247 -5.72 24.24 -2.94
N THR A 248 -5.13 24.28 -4.13
CA THR A 248 -5.09 25.47 -4.97
C THR A 248 -6.22 25.39 -5.99
N ILE A 249 -7.07 26.39 -6.07
CA ILE A 249 -8.17 26.47 -7.04
C ILE A 249 -7.84 27.58 -8.02
N LEU A 250 -7.79 27.25 -9.30
CA LEU A 250 -7.55 28.17 -10.40
C LEU A 250 -8.71 28.10 -11.37
N THR A 251 -9.20 29.24 -11.79
CA THR A 251 -10.17 29.33 -12.88
C THR A 251 -9.49 29.94 -14.10
N ILE A 252 -9.47 29.21 -15.19
CA ILE A 252 -8.87 29.62 -16.46
C ILE A 252 -9.97 29.45 -17.50
N ASP A 253 -10.33 30.56 -18.15
CA ASP A 253 -11.50 30.63 -19.02
C ASP A 253 -12.78 30.15 -18.27
N GLU A 254 -13.41 29.09 -18.72
CA GLU A 254 -14.61 28.49 -18.13
C GLU A 254 -14.32 27.28 -17.26
N TYR A 255 -13.04 26.82 -17.17
CA TYR A 255 -12.66 25.61 -16.50
C TYR A 255 -12.05 25.89 -15.11
N THR A 256 -12.39 25.04 -14.15
CA THR A 256 -11.83 25.10 -12.80
C THR A 256 -10.84 23.97 -12.56
N TYR A 257 -9.61 24.34 -12.22
CA TYR A 257 -8.52 23.42 -11.89
C TYR A 257 -8.32 23.38 -10.39
N VAL A 258 -8.46 22.21 -9.80
CA VAL A 258 -8.20 21.98 -8.37
C VAL A 258 -6.92 21.17 -8.23
N ILE A 259 -5.88 21.82 -7.73
CA ILE A 259 -4.56 21.24 -7.53
C ILE A 259 -4.39 20.86 -6.06
N SER A 260 -4.03 19.62 -5.76
CA SER A 260 -3.85 19.14 -4.39
C SER A 260 -2.72 18.10 -4.29
N LEU A 261 -2.02 18.10 -3.17
CA LEU A 261 -1.22 16.97 -2.72
C LEU A 261 -2.10 16.11 -1.82
N ARG A 262 -2.21 14.81 -2.10
CA ARG A 262 -3.08 13.91 -1.35
C ARG A 262 -2.51 12.50 -1.29
N LEU A 263 -3.11 11.64 -0.46
CA LEU A 263 -2.86 10.20 -0.53
C LEU A 263 -3.37 9.65 -1.87
N LYS A 264 -2.61 8.76 -2.46
CA LYS A 264 -2.93 8.14 -3.75
C LYS A 264 -4.28 7.44 -3.70
N ARG A 265 -5.17 7.76 -4.62
CA ARG A 265 -6.53 7.24 -4.69
C ARG A 265 -6.69 6.16 -5.75
N THR A 266 -7.33 5.07 -5.37
CA THR A 266 -7.81 4.03 -6.30
C THR A 266 -9.33 4.12 -6.34
N TYR A 267 -9.88 4.47 -7.52
CA TYR A 267 -11.32 4.59 -7.70
C TYR A 267 -11.99 3.24 -7.90
N LEU A 268 -13.16 3.08 -7.28
CA LEU A 268 -13.98 1.89 -7.34
C LEU A 268 -15.13 2.08 -8.34
N PRO A 269 -15.58 1.01 -9.02
CA PRO A 269 -16.74 1.05 -9.93
C PRO A 269 -18.08 1.03 -9.17
N PHE A 270 -18.06 1.29 -7.87
CA PHE A 270 -19.21 1.42 -6.97
C PHE A 270 -18.89 2.39 -5.84
N ALA A 271 -19.91 2.81 -5.13
CA ALA A 271 -19.73 3.71 -3.98
C ALA A 271 -20.27 3.08 -2.70
N ILE A 272 -19.64 3.40 -1.58
CA ILE A 272 -20.11 3.02 -0.24
C ILE A 272 -20.62 4.27 0.46
N GLN A 273 -21.90 4.28 0.82
CA GLN A 273 -22.54 5.32 1.60
C GLN A 273 -22.68 4.88 3.05
N LEU A 274 -22.15 5.63 3.99
CA LEU A 274 -22.35 5.37 5.42
C LEU A 274 -23.70 5.91 5.86
N LYS A 275 -24.59 5.02 6.31
CA LYS A 275 -25.92 5.37 6.83
C LYS A 275 -25.88 5.68 8.31
N GLN A 276 -25.22 4.82 9.08
CA GLN A 276 -25.10 4.97 10.52
C GLN A 276 -23.80 4.34 11.01
N PHE A 277 -23.09 5.06 11.86
CA PHE A 277 -21.95 4.56 12.62
C PHE A 277 -22.36 4.34 14.07
N LYS A 278 -22.12 3.14 14.60
CA LYS A 278 -22.40 2.82 16.00
C LYS A 278 -21.10 2.54 16.71
N HIS A 279 -20.91 3.23 17.83
CA HIS A 279 -19.78 3.04 18.74
C HIS A 279 -20.29 2.77 20.14
N VAL A 280 -19.98 1.59 20.67
CA VAL A 280 -20.31 1.17 22.03
C VAL A 280 -19.04 1.13 22.85
N GLN A 281 -19.03 1.81 23.97
CA GLN A 281 -17.92 1.81 24.93
C GLN A 281 -18.15 0.80 26.06
N HIS A 282 -17.09 0.32 26.69
CA HIS A 282 -17.19 -0.41 27.92
C HIS A 282 -17.70 0.51 29.07
N HIS A 283 -18.47 -0.02 29.99
CA HIS A 283 -18.89 0.74 31.18
C HIS A 283 -17.67 1.35 31.88
N ASP A 284 -17.78 2.62 32.22
CA ASP A 284 -16.80 3.40 32.99
C ASP A 284 -15.41 3.56 32.33
N THR A 285 -15.30 3.36 31.00
CA THR A 285 -14.05 3.57 30.28
C THR A 285 -14.28 4.25 28.94
N THR A 286 -13.23 4.90 28.39
CA THR A 286 -13.23 5.44 27.03
C THR A 286 -12.86 4.37 25.99
N LYS A 287 -12.57 3.12 26.42
CA LYS A 287 -12.17 2.04 25.50
C LYS A 287 -13.38 1.53 24.73
N PRO A 288 -13.27 1.42 23.39
CA PRO A 288 -14.34 0.89 22.56
C PRO A 288 -14.58 -0.58 22.89
N LYS A 289 -15.84 -0.95 23.10
CA LYS A 289 -16.30 -2.33 23.22
C LYS A 289 -16.57 -2.92 21.85
N SER A 290 -17.27 -2.17 21.01
CA SER A 290 -17.56 -2.54 19.63
C SER A 290 -17.85 -1.30 18.80
N PHE A 291 -17.58 -1.37 17.54
CA PHE A 291 -18.03 -0.38 16.55
C PHE A 291 -18.46 -1.10 15.28
N SER A 292 -19.48 -0.54 14.64
CA SER A 292 -20.06 -1.08 13.43
C SER A 292 -20.53 0.06 12.52
N SER A 293 -20.51 -0.21 11.21
CA SER A 293 -20.93 0.71 10.16
C SER A 293 -22.04 0.06 9.34
N GLU A 294 -23.20 0.70 9.37
CA GLU A 294 -24.28 0.36 8.47
C GLU A 294 -24.10 1.16 7.19
N VAL A 295 -23.91 0.46 6.07
CA VAL A 295 -23.58 1.06 4.78
C VAL A 295 -24.55 0.62 3.68
N ASN A 296 -24.74 1.50 2.71
CA ASN A 296 -25.31 1.14 1.42
C ASN A 296 -24.20 1.03 0.39
N LEU A 297 -24.12 -0.09 -0.31
CA LEU A 297 -23.32 -0.26 -1.50
C LEU A 297 -24.15 0.12 -2.72
N ASN A 298 -23.72 1.17 -3.41
CA ASN A 298 -24.38 1.74 -4.56
C ASN A 298 -23.59 1.41 -5.83
N LYS A 299 -24.20 0.67 -6.74
CA LYS A 299 -23.64 0.40 -8.07
C LYS A 299 -24.72 0.63 -9.10
N GLU A 300 -24.49 1.54 -10.05
CA GLU A 300 -25.49 1.97 -11.02
C GLU A 300 -26.79 2.38 -10.30
N ASN A 301 -27.91 1.70 -10.60
CA ASN A 301 -29.23 1.99 -10.01
C ASN A 301 -29.59 1.04 -8.85
N VAL A 302 -28.63 0.22 -8.37
CA VAL A 302 -28.87 -0.75 -7.30
C VAL A 302 -28.19 -0.29 -6.03
N SER A 303 -28.96 -0.26 -4.93
CA SER A 303 -28.47 0.04 -3.59
C SER A 303 -28.73 -1.12 -2.66
N THR A 304 -27.68 -1.72 -2.11
CA THR A 304 -27.80 -2.88 -1.21
C THR A 304 -27.22 -2.52 0.16
N ARG A 305 -27.99 -2.81 1.20
CA ARG A 305 -27.61 -2.50 2.60
C ARG A 305 -26.76 -3.61 3.19
N PHE A 306 -25.69 -3.23 3.87
CA PHE A 306 -24.78 -4.13 4.60
C PHE A 306 -24.45 -3.56 5.98
N LEU A 307 -24.10 -4.46 6.89
CA LEU A 307 -23.55 -4.14 8.20
C LEU A 307 -22.10 -4.63 8.24
N ILE A 308 -21.15 -3.71 8.52
CA ILE A 308 -19.73 -4.02 8.69
C ILE A 308 -19.42 -3.94 10.16
N GLU A 309 -18.91 -5.04 10.73
CA GLU A 309 -18.53 -5.15 12.15
C GLU A 309 -17.07 -5.58 12.28
N MET A 310 -16.52 -5.49 13.49
CA MET A 310 -15.10 -5.82 13.75
C MET A 310 -14.68 -7.20 13.23
N ASN A 311 -15.57 -8.21 13.30
CA ASN A 311 -15.30 -9.58 12.85
C ASN A 311 -16.15 -10.03 11.63
N ALA A 312 -16.96 -9.13 11.07
CA ALA A 312 -17.82 -9.39 9.93
C ALA A 312 -17.57 -8.34 8.82
N PRO A 313 -16.52 -8.50 8.02
CA PRO A 313 -16.20 -7.57 6.95
C PRO A 313 -17.15 -7.72 5.77
N LEU A 314 -17.39 -6.64 5.04
CA LEU A 314 -18.06 -6.66 3.75
C LEU A 314 -17.08 -7.14 2.67
N ARG A 315 -17.51 -8.11 1.87
CA ARG A 315 -16.76 -8.57 0.70
C ARG A 315 -17.56 -8.33 -0.57
N TYR A 316 -16.96 -7.57 -1.47
CA TYR A 316 -17.61 -7.23 -2.74
C TYR A 316 -16.57 -6.94 -3.83
N ASP A 317 -16.77 -7.49 -5.01
CA ASP A 317 -15.93 -7.30 -6.22
C ASP A 317 -14.41 -7.53 -5.97
N GLY A 318 -14.10 -8.56 -5.16
CA GLY A 318 -12.72 -8.89 -4.78
C GLY A 318 -12.12 -8.00 -3.70
N TYR A 319 -12.82 -6.94 -3.28
CA TYR A 319 -12.46 -6.10 -2.15
C TYR A 319 -13.05 -6.64 -0.86
N THR A 320 -12.31 -6.46 0.23
CA THR A 320 -12.77 -6.74 1.59
C THR A 320 -12.64 -5.48 2.41
N PHE A 321 -13.75 -5.03 3.01
CA PHE A 321 -13.85 -3.82 3.83
C PHE A 321 -13.94 -4.25 5.29
N TYR A 322 -12.91 -3.95 6.06
CA TYR A 322 -12.85 -4.23 7.49
C TYR A 322 -13.14 -2.96 8.28
N GLN A 323 -13.88 -3.08 9.36
CA GLN A 323 -14.04 -2.00 10.31
C GLN A 323 -12.74 -1.80 11.08
N ALA A 324 -11.91 -0.82 10.69
CA ALA A 324 -10.57 -0.63 11.25
C ALA A 324 -10.56 0.37 12.41
N SER A 325 -11.11 1.57 12.20
CA SER A 325 -11.11 2.63 13.20
C SER A 325 -12.26 3.61 12.94
N TYR A 326 -12.25 4.71 13.67
CA TYR A 326 -13.22 5.79 13.50
C TYR A 326 -12.59 7.15 13.79
N SER A 327 -13.23 8.22 13.33
CA SER A 327 -12.85 9.60 13.63
C SER A 327 -14.06 10.37 14.15
N GLY A 328 -13.94 10.89 15.37
CA GLY A 328 -15.07 11.52 16.03
C GLY A 328 -16.23 10.55 16.25
N LYS A 329 -17.47 11.05 16.17
CA LYS A 329 -18.68 10.26 16.48
C LYS A 329 -19.41 9.74 15.22
N GLN A 330 -19.06 10.25 14.05
CA GLN A 330 -19.87 10.05 12.83
C GLN A 330 -19.04 9.61 11.61
N THR A 331 -17.75 9.35 11.77
CA THR A 331 -16.89 8.98 10.66
C THR A 331 -16.31 7.60 10.86
N SER A 332 -16.60 6.70 9.96
CA SER A 332 -16.03 5.35 9.90
C SER A 332 -14.77 5.35 9.05
N VAL A 333 -13.76 4.63 9.50
CA VAL A 333 -12.54 4.34 8.73
C VAL A 333 -12.50 2.84 8.48
N LEU A 334 -12.69 2.46 7.23
CA LEU A 334 -12.64 1.08 6.78
C LEU A 334 -11.24 0.78 6.21
N ALA A 335 -10.59 -0.27 6.69
CA ALA A 335 -9.42 -0.82 5.99
C ALA A 335 -9.93 -1.65 4.81
N VAL A 336 -9.40 -1.40 3.63
CA VAL A 336 -9.84 -2.03 2.40
C VAL A 336 -8.69 -2.78 1.78
N VAL A 337 -8.91 -4.05 1.47
CA VAL A 337 -7.90 -4.93 0.90
C VAL A 337 -8.46 -5.63 -0.33
N LYS A 338 -7.72 -5.58 -1.44
CA LYS A 338 -7.94 -6.45 -2.61
C LYS A 338 -6.72 -7.32 -2.79
N ASN A 339 -6.81 -8.60 -2.41
CA ASN A 339 -5.69 -9.53 -2.44
C ASN A 339 -6.00 -10.74 -3.33
N TYR A 340 -5.39 -10.78 -4.50
CA TYR A 340 -5.53 -11.88 -5.45
C TYR A 340 -4.85 -13.18 -4.99
N GLY A 341 -3.91 -13.07 -4.06
CA GLY A 341 -3.20 -14.22 -3.46
C GLY A 341 -3.88 -14.81 -2.22
N ALA A 342 -5.01 -14.26 -1.74
CA ALA A 342 -5.62 -14.59 -0.46
C ALA A 342 -5.99 -16.08 -0.28
N LEU A 343 -6.34 -16.79 -1.35
CA LEU A 343 -6.73 -18.20 -1.30
C LEU A 343 -5.53 -19.17 -1.34
N PHE A 344 -4.37 -18.73 -1.83
CA PHE A 344 -3.21 -19.59 -2.02
C PHE A 344 -2.70 -20.26 -0.72
N PRO A 345 -2.62 -19.57 0.43
CA PRO A 345 -2.20 -20.20 1.69
C PRO A 345 -3.12 -21.35 2.11
N TYR A 346 -4.43 -21.21 1.93
CA TYR A 346 -5.39 -22.26 2.26
C TYR A 346 -5.23 -23.47 1.33
N ILE A 347 -5.16 -23.26 0.03
CA ILE A 347 -4.95 -24.31 -0.98
C ILE A 347 -3.61 -25.00 -0.73
N ALA A 348 -2.54 -24.25 -0.53
CA ALA A 348 -1.20 -24.78 -0.26
C ALA A 348 -1.17 -25.64 1.01
N SER A 349 -1.82 -25.17 2.09
CA SER A 349 -1.88 -25.91 3.36
C SER A 349 -2.62 -27.26 3.19
N ILE A 350 -3.74 -27.27 2.48
CA ILE A 350 -4.48 -28.50 2.19
C ILE A 350 -3.59 -29.49 1.38
N ILE A 351 -2.94 -29.00 0.33
CA ILE A 351 -2.03 -29.81 -0.51
C ILE A 351 -0.89 -30.39 0.36
N MET A 352 -0.26 -29.57 1.19
CA MET A 352 0.82 -30.02 2.06
C MET A 352 0.35 -31.05 3.08
N CYS A 353 -0.82 -30.86 3.71
CA CYS A 353 -1.40 -31.84 4.64
C CYS A 353 -1.66 -33.20 3.95
N ILE A 354 -2.25 -33.19 2.76
CA ILE A 354 -2.45 -34.43 1.97
C ILE A 354 -1.11 -35.08 1.67
N GLY A 355 -0.10 -34.31 1.26
CA GLY A 355 1.25 -34.84 0.99
C GLY A 355 1.88 -35.47 2.22
N VAL A 356 1.74 -34.89 3.40
CA VAL A 356 2.21 -35.45 4.67
C VAL A 356 1.51 -36.76 4.98
N LEU A 357 0.19 -36.84 4.87
CA LEU A 357 -0.57 -38.07 5.10
C LEU A 357 -0.13 -39.22 4.17
N ILE A 358 -0.03 -38.91 2.87
CA ILE A 358 0.47 -39.89 1.88
C ILE A 358 1.88 -40.37 2.24
N GLN A 359 2.76 -39.43 2.60
CA GLN A 359 4.15 -39.79 2.97
C GLN A 359 4.21 -40.67 4.24
N MET A 360 3.33 -40.42 5.20
CA MET A 360 3.20 -41.25 6.39
C MET A 360 2.75 -42.68 6.05
N ILE A 361 1.71 -42.83 5.21
CA ILE A 361 1.21 -44.13 4.77
C ILE A 361 2.33 -44.97 4.12
N PHE A 362 3.17 -44.35 3.31
CA PHE A 362 4.29 -45.09 2.67
C PHE A 362 5.47 -45.36 3.61
N ARG A 363 5.67 -44.61 4.67
CA ARG A 363 6.82 -44.79 5.59
C ARG A 363 6.50 -45.59 6.84
N LEU A 364 5.32 -45.49 7.41
CA LEU A 364 4.94 -46.21 8.63
C LEU A 364 5.14 -47.72 8.56
N PRO A 365 4.70 -48.44 7.51
CA PRO A 365 4.92 -49.91 7.44
C PRO A 365 6.41 -50.30 7.39
N LYS A 366 7.25 -49.45 6.80
CA LYS A 366 8.70 -49.71 6.73
C LYS A 366 9.38 -49.51 8.09
N LEU A 367 8.92 -48.54 8.89
CA LEU A 367 9.43 -48.29 10.23
C LEU A 367 9.00 -49.39 11.21
N MET A 368 7.74 -49.87 11.10
CA MET A 368 7.23 -50.98 11.93
C MET A 368 7.95 -52.29 11.65
N LYS A 369 8.24 -52.62 10.38
CA LYS A 369 9.04 -53.81 10.02
C LYS A 369 10.47 -53.75 10.55
N ARG A 370 11.09 -52.57 10.61
CA ARG A 370 12.46 -52.39 11.11
C ARG A 370 12.56 -52.49 12.64
N LYS A 371 11.48 -52.32 13.37
CA LYS A 371 11.44 -52.41 14.83
C LYS A 371 11.18 -53.84 15.32
N ASN A 372 10.64 -54.73 14.45
CA ASN A 372 10.28 -56.09 14.77
C ASN A 372 11.26 -57.13 14.18
N GLY A 373 12.36 -56.73 13.61
CA GLY A 373 13.50 -57.54 13.19
C GLY A 373 14.81 -56.95 13.75
#